data_7bc12772a0ace09ba8d7ede6cd8ddf9c
#
_entry.id   7bc12772a0ace09ba8d7ede6cd8ddf9c
#
_cell.length_a   1.000
_cell.length_b   1.000
_cell.length_c   1.000
_cell.angle_alpha   90.00
_cell.angle_beta   90.00
_cell.angle_gamma   90.00
#
_symmetry.space_group_name_H-M   'P 1'
#
loop_
_entity.id
_entity.type
_entity.pdbx_description
1 polymer ?
#
loop_
_entity_poly.entity_id
_entity_poly.type
_entity_poly.pdbx_seq_one_letter_code
_entity_poly.pdbx_strand_id
1 'polypeptide(L)'
;RTAFMNERLFRVQNGFYSALDDNIHFYTPGDNGRLRDLGSNWSKLTACGCLGDGDLDFSKELHLAFDSNASISTAIIGQLDNHTMRVLKSFYVKTPSKLQDLVKMIADYYRPKLNRDVVVYYDHTFTWESGSSTETYADIIERVFKENGYKVTMVYVGQAPKHEWKHLN
;
A
#
# COMPACT_ATOMS: atom_id res chain seq x y z
N ARG A 1 -6.95 19.42 20.26
CA ARG A 1 -6.34 20.22 19.17
C ARG A 1 -5.06 19.60 18.62
N THR A 2 -4.37 18.79 19.40
CA THR A 2 -3.14 18.06 19.02
C THR A 2 -3.37 16.82 18.13
N ALA A 3 -4.57 16.31 18.06
CA ALA A 3 -4.87 15.11 17.26
C ALA A 3 -4.91 15.35 15.74
N PHE A 4 -4.87 16.58 15.28
CA PHE A 4 -4.92 16.95 13.86
C PHE A 4 -3.65 17.60 13.32
N MET A 5 -2.69 17.86 14.19
CA MET A 5 -1.37 18.25 13.76
C MET A 5 -0.58 16.98 13.56
N ASN A 6 -0.35 16.63 12.31
CA ASN A 6 0.61 15.60 11.93
C ASN A 6 2.02 16.13 12.21
N GLU A 7 2.24 16.58 13.45
CA GLU A 7 3.57 16.92 13.91
C GLU A 7 4.36 15.64 13.98
N ARG A 8 5.25 15.46 13.02
CA ARG A 8 6.26 14.41 13.07
C ARG A 8 6.99 14.58 14.39
N LEU A 9 6.80 13.65 15.29
CA LEU A 9 7.60 13.57 16.49
C LEU A 9 9.05 13.44 16.05
N PHE A 10 9.82 14.49 16.30
CA PHE A 10 11.26 14.51 16.07
C PHE A 10 11.89 13.26 16.69
N ARG A 11 12.92 12.75 16.04
CA ARG A 11 13.72 11.57 16.42
C ARG A 11 13.69 11.33 17.92
N VAL A 12 12.96 10.35 18.35
CA VAL A 12 13.16 9.77 19.68
C VAL A 12 14.39 8.87 19.52
N GLN A 13 15.49 9.19 20.17
CA GLN A 13 16.76 8.43 20.08
C GLN A 13 16.60 6.92 20.34
N ASN A 14 15.52 6.51 20.98
CA ASN A 14 15.13 5.13 21.25
C ASN A 14 13.78 4.76 20.62
N GLY A 15 13.37 5.43 19.53
CA GLY A 15 12.13 5.13 18.82
C GLY A 15 12.21 3.81 18.07
N PHE A 16 11.06 3.23 17.77
CA PHE A 16 10.92 1.97 17.05
C PHE A 16 11.64 1.95 15.68
N TYR A 17 11.72 3.11 15.02
CA TYR A 17 12.44 3.32 13.77
C TYR A 17 13.51 4.42 13.94
N SER A 18 14.50 4.16 14.81
CA SER A 18 15.56 5.15 15.11
C SER A 18 16.43 5.51 13.90
N ALA A 19 16.52 4.64 12.90
CA ALA A 19 17.26 4.87 11.67
C ALA A 19 16.47 5.68 10.61
N LEU A 20 15.18 5.98 10.86
CA LEU A 20 14.37 6.74 9.91
C LEU A 20 14.87 8.19 9.85
N ASP A 21 15.28 8.63 8.66
CA ASP A 21 15.77 9.98 8.40
C ASP A 21 14.88 10.67 7.36
N ASP A 22 14.38 11.85 7.70
CA ASP A 22 13.45 12.59 6.84
C ASP A 22 14.07 12.97 5.49
N ASN A 23 15.36 13.22 5.46
CA ASN A 23 16.06 13.62 4.24
C ASN A 23 16.39 12.44 3.32
N ILE A 24 16.44 11.21 3.87
CA ILE A 24 16.81 10.01 3.14
C ILE A 24 15.57 9.18 2.79
N HIS A 25 14.63 9.06 3.73
CA HIS A 25 13.53 8.11 3.61
C HIS A 25 12.20 8.74 3.17
N PHE A 26 12.11 10.06 3.18
CA PHE A 26 10.90 10.76 2.76
C PHE A 26 11.17 11.63 1.53
N TYR A 27 10.21 11.67 0.65
CA TYR A 27 10.21 12.59 -0.49
C TYR A 27 8.95 13.45 -0.45
N THR A 28 9.01 14.62 -1.06
CA THR A 28 7.86 15.52 -1.12
C THR A 28 6.99 15.13 -2.32
N PRO A 29 5.75 14.70 -2.11
CA PRO A 29 4.85 14.23 -3.21
C PRO A 29 4.59 15.27 -4.30
N GLY A 30 4.85 16.56 -4.02
CA GLY A 30 4.68 17.65 -4.96
C GLY A 30 5.84 17.88 -5.93
N ASP A 31 6.93 17.15 -5.78
CA ASP A 31 8.16 17.39 -6.56
C ASP A 31 8.17 16.69 -7.92
N ASN A 32 7.08 16.01 -8.27
CA ASN A 32 7.06 15.33 -9.52
C ASN A 32 6.36 16.17 -10.60
N GLY A 33 6.93 16.12 -11.83
CA GLY A 33 6.54 16.95 -12.94
C GLY A 33 5.05 16.83 -13.28
N ARG A 34 4.47 15.64 -13.11
CA ARG A 34 3.08 15.37 -13.44
C ARG A 34 2.07 16.05 -12.50
N LEU A 35 2.39 16.20 -11.21
CA LEU A 35 1.57 16.99 -10.30
C LEU A 35 1.60 18.48 -10.67
N ARG A 36 2.75 18.96 -11.13
CA ARG A 36 2.87 20.33 -11.67
C ARG A 36 2.04 20.53 -12.93
N ASP A 37 2.09 19.57 -13.85
CA ASP A 37 1.35 19.59 -15.09
C ASP A 37 -0.18 19.56 -14.88
N LEU A 38 -0.63 18.86 -13.83
CA LEU A 38 -2.04 18.82 -13.41
C LEU A 38 -2.49 20.05 -12.61
N GLY A 39 -1.56 20.99 -12.33
CA GLY A 39 -1.87 22.24 -11.66
C GLY A 39 -2.17 22.09 -10.17
N SER A 40 -1.62 21.08 -9.51
CA SER A 40 -1.70 20.84 -8.04
C SER A 40 -3.13 20.91 -7.45
N ASN A 41 -4.15 20.61 -8.26
CA ASN A 41 -5.53 20.62 -7.81
C ASN A 41 -5.91 19.26 -7.21
N TRP A 42 -5.85 19.19 -5.89
CA TRP A 42 -6.14 17.95 -5.13
C TRP A 42 -7.53 17.36 -5.40
N SER A 43 -8.53 18.20 -5.66
CA SER A 43 -9.88 17.71 -6.01
C SER A 43 -9.88 16.97 -7.34
N LYS A 44 -9.15 17.46 -8.34
CA LYS A 44 -8.98 16.77 -9.62
C LYS A 44 -8.15 15.50 -9.48
N LEU A 45 -7.10 15.53 -8.64
CA LEU A 45 -6.26 14.37 -8.36
C LEU A 45 -7.06 13.22 -7.75
N THR A 46 -7.94 13.52 -6.81
CA THR A 46 -8.79 12.52 -6.16
C THR A 46 -9.82 11.92 -7.14
N ALA A 47 -10.37 12.73 -8.05
CA ALA A 47 -11.34 12.27 -9.05
C ALA A 47 -10.71 11.43 -10.17
N CYS A 48 -9.43 11.63 -10.48
CA CYS A 48 -8.75 10.92 -11.56
C CYS A 48 -8.18 9.54 -11.15
N GLY A 49 -8.31 9.13 -9.90
CA GLY A 49 -7.60 7.96 -9.39
C GLY A 49 -6.07 8.13 -9.53
N CYS A 50 -5.38 7.08 -9.91
CA CYS A 50 -3.91 7.09 -10.01
C CYS A 50 -3.33 8.02 -11.10
N LEU A 51 -4.16 8.60 -11.95
CA LEU A 51 -3.71 9.61 -12.93
C LEU A 51 -3.13 10.86 -12.27
N GLY A 52 -3.54 11.11 -11.02
CA GLY A 52 -3.02 12.21 -10.23
C GLY A 52 -1.74 11.90 -9.45
N ASP A 53 -1.34 10.63 -9.39
CA ASP A 53 -0.15 10.21 -8.66
C ASP A 53 1.08 10.45 -9.52
N GLY A 54 1.74 11.52 -9.30
CA GLY A 54 2.82 11.93 -10.13
C GLY A 54 4.13 11.17 -9.89
N ASP A 55 4.25 10.44 -8.80
CA ASP A 55 5.36 9.54 -8.46
C ASP A 55 5.14 8.11 -8.97
N LEU A 56 3.99 7.83 -9.55
CA LEU A 56 3.64 6.54 -10.13
C LEU A 56 4.25 6.37 -11.53
N ASP A 57 5.03 5.31 -11.71
CA ASP A 57 5.44 4.85 -13.03
C ASP A 57 4.37 3.91 -13.62
N PHE A 58 3.73 4.34 -14.70
CA PHE A 58 2.64 3.60 -15.34
C PHE A 58 3.08 2.30 -16.01
N SER A 59 4.37 2.16 -16.30
CA SER A 59 4.97 0.99 -16.97
C SER A 59 5.37 -0.11 -16.00
N LYS A 60 5.62 0.22 -14.74
CA LYS A 60 6.10 -0.73 -13.72
C LYS A 60 4.96 -1.44 -13.01
N GLU A 61 5.21 -2.63 -12.49
CA GLU A 61 4.29 -3.37 -11.62
C GLU A 61 4.08 -2.67 -10.28
N LEU A 62 3.00 -3.02 -9.61
CA LEU A 62 2.72 -2.57 -8.25
C LEU A 62 3.10 -3.66 -7.26
N HIS A 63 3.75 -3.27 -6.18
CA HIS A 63 4.06 -4.12 -5.04
C HIS A 63 3.14 -3.75 -3.88
N LEU A 64 2.44 -4.74 -3.34
CA LEU A 64 1.44 -4.55 -2.29
C LEU A 64 1.75 -5.44 -1.08
N ALA A 65 1.61 -4.86 0.10
CA ALA A 65 1.60 -5.60 1.35
C ALA A 65 0.32 -5.28 2.11
N PHE A 66 -0.32 -6.31 2.65
CA PHE A 66 -1.57 -6.20 3.37
C PHE A 66 -1.38 -6.53 4.86
N ASP A 67 -2.14 -5.83 5.69
CA ASP A 67 -2.33 -6.17 7.10
C ASP A 67 -3.82 -6.07 7.43
N SER A 68 -4.37 -7.08 8.08
CA SER A 68 -5.80 -7.16 8.35
C SER A 68 -6.07 -7.74 9.74
N ASN A 69 -7.02 -7.12 10.42
CA ASN A 69 -7.57 -7.62 11.67
C ASN A 69 -9.10 -7.49 11.68
N ALA A 70 -9.73 -7.85 12.79
CA ALA A 70 -11.21 -7.85 12.90
C ALA A 70 -11.86 -6.47 12.65
N SER A 71 -11.14 -5.37 12.85
CA SER A 71 -11.69 -4.00 12.83
C SER A 71 -11.24 -3.19 11.63
N ILE A 72 -10.07 -3.50 11.08
CA ILE A 72 -9.46 -2.72 10.00
C ILE A 72 -8.64 -3.63 9.09
N SER A 73 -8.73 -3.38 7.80
CA SER A 73 -7.81 -3.92 6.79
C SER A 73 -7.06 -2.78 6.13
N THR A 74 -5.76 -2.92 6.00
CA THR A 74 -4.86 -1.92 5.43
C THR A 74 -4.02 -2.52 4.31
N ALA A 75 -3.58 -1.68 3.40
CA ALA A 75 -2.62 -2.03 2.37
C ALA A 75 -1.65 -0.89 2.12
N ILE A 76 -0.40 -1.24 1.87
CA ILE A 76 0.64 -0.32 1.42
C ILE A 76 0.99 -0.69 -0.01
N ILE A 77 1.06 0.32 -0.87
CA ILE A 77 1.36 0.17 -2.29
C ILE A 77 2.66 0.88 -2.58
N GLY A 78 3.56 0.19 -3.28
CA GLY A 78 4.83 0.73 -3.71
C GLY A 78 5.23 0.27 -5.12
N GLN A 79 6.34 0.79 -5.58
CA GLN A 79 7.01 0.36 -6.79
C GLN A 79 8.50 0.21 -6.54
N LEU A 80 9.09 -0.84 -7.11
CA LEU A 80 10.52 -1.06 -7.04
C LEU A 80 11.22 -0.29 -8.16
N ASP A 81 12.18 0.53 -7.79
CA ASP A 81 13.04 1.27 -8.71
C ASP A 81 14.49 0.89 -8.46
N ASN A 82 15.03 0.01 -9.32
CA ASN A 82 16.29 -0.66 -9.10
C ASN A 82 16.32 -1.39 -7.75
N HIS A 83 17.01 -0.85 -6.74
CA HIS A 83 17.11 -1.41 -5.40
C HIS A 83 16.33 -0.61 -4.35
N THR A 84 15.54 0.37 -4.78
CA THR A 84 14.78 1.25 -3.87
C THR A 84 13.29 0.97 -3.98
N MET A 85 12.67 0.59 -2.87
CA MET A 85 11.23 0.50 -2.79
C MET A 85 10.65 1.89 -2.49
N ARG A 86 9.92 2.45 -3.44
CA ARG A 86 9.16 3.69 -3.24
C ARG A 86 7.76 3.36 -2.76
N VAL A 87 7.41 3.82 -1.58
CA VAL A 87 6.04 3.70 -1.05
C VAL A 87 5.23 4.87 -1.61
N LEU A 88 4.23 4.53 -2.42
CA LEU A 88 3.40 5.51 -3.12
C LEU A 88 2.19 5.92 -2.29
N LYS A 89 1.48 4.94 -1.73
CA LYS A 89 0.19 5.20 -1.06
C LYS A 89 -0.18 4.09 -0.08
N SER A 90 -0.98 4.46 0.91
CA SER A 90 -1.66 3.51 1.78
C SER A 90 -3.17 3.60 1.61
N PHE A 91 -3.85 2.46 1.74
CA PHE A 91 -5.29 2.35 1.74
C PHE A 91 -5.76 1.62 2.99
N TYR A 92 -6.95 1.90 3.43
CA TYR A 92 -7.57 1.15 4.51
C TYR A 92 -9.09 1.15 4.41
N VAL A 93 -9.70 0.13 4.97
CA VAL A 93 -11.14 0.06 5.24
C VAL A 93 -11.35 -0.35 6.68
N LYS A 94 -12.45 0.09 7.26
CA LYS A 94 -12.89 -0.29 8.61
C LYS A 94 -14.21 -1.03 8.54
N THR A 95 -14.50 -1.87 9.52
CA THR A 95 -15.82 -2.50 9.70
C THR A 95 -16.93 -1.44 9.54
N PRO A 96 -18.00 -1.72 8.77
CA PRO A 96 -18.40 -3.03 8.23
C PRO A 96 -17.74 -3.45 6.91
N SER A 97 -16.96 -2.60 6.26
CA SER A 97 -16.22 -2.96 5.03
C SER A 97 -15.18 -4.04 5.31
N LYS A 98 -14.97 -4.91 4.32
CA LYS A 98 -14.13 -6.09 4.43
C LYS A 98 -12.88 -5.98 3.55
N LEU A 99 -11.98 -6.95 3.67
CA LEU A 99 -10.77 -7.05 2.85
C LEU A 99 -11.05 -6.97 1.34
N GLN A 100 -12.10 -7.66 0.87
CA GLN A 100 -12.51 -7.59 -0.54
C GLN A 100 -12.85 -6.17 -1.01
N ASP A 101 -13.43 -5.34 -0.14
CA ASP A 101 -13.76 -3.95 -0.46
C ASP A 101 -12.49 -3.10 -0.59
N LEU A 102 -11.49 -3.37 0.28
CA LEU A 102 -10.18 -2.75 0.19
C LEU A 102 -9.49 -3.10 -1.13
N VAL A 103 -9.45 -4.39 -1.49
CA VAL A 103 -8.82 -4.84 -2.74
C VAL A 103 -9.51 -4.23 -3.95
N LYS A 104 -10.86 -4.21 -3.94
CA LYS A 104 -11.64 -3.57 -5.00
C LYS A 104 -11.36 -2.07 -5.10
N MET A 105 -11.28 -1.37 -3.99
CA MET A 105 -10.96 0.06 -3.95
C MET A 105 -9.57 0.33 -4.56
N ILE A 106 -8.58 -0.49 -4.26
CA ILE A 106 -7.24 -0.39 -4.84
C ILE A 106 -7.28 -0.66 -6.35
N ALA A 107 -7.96 -1.73 -6.77
CA ALA A 107 -8.11 -2.10 -8.18
C ALA A 107 -8.79 -0.98 -8.99
N ASP A 108 -9.85 -0.39 -8.45
CA ASP A 108 -10.56 0.72 -9.07
C ASP A 108 -9.67 1.97 -9.16
N TYR A 109 -8.90 2.27 -8.10
CA TYR A 109 -8.01 3.42 -8.06
C TYR A 109 -6.90 3.33 -9.11
N TYR A 110 -6.27 2.15 -9.27
CA TYR A 110 -5.20 1.92 -10.22
C TYR A 110 -5.69 1.46 -11.62
N ARG A 111 -7.01 1.45 -11.85
CA ARG A 111 -7.60 1.07 -13.14
C ARG A 111 -7.02 1.81 -14.35
N PRO A 112 -6.69 3.12 -14.29
CA PRO A 112 -6.10 3.85 -15.41
C PRO A 112 -4.66 3.43 -15.75
N LYS A 113 -4.00 2.65 -14.89
CA LYS A 113 -2.63 2.19 -15.12
C LYS A 113 -2.56 1.20 -16.29
N LEU A 114 -1.59 1.37 -17.19
CA LEU A 114 -1.42 0.52 -18.37
C LEU A 114 -0.91 -0.87 -17.99
N ASN A 115 0.19 -0.94 -17.23
CA ASN A 115 0.67 -2.19 -16.69
C ASN A 115 -0.19 -2.58 -15.48
N ARG A 116 -0.85 -3.74 -15.58
CA ARG A 116 -1.72 -4.29 -14.54
C ARG A 116 -1.12 -5.47 -13.79
N ASP A 117 0.20 -5.61 -13.83
CA ASP A 117 0.90 -6.59 -13.02
C ASP A 117 0.95 -6.11 -11.56
N VAL A 118 0.60 -6.99 -10.64
CA VAL A 118 0.67 -6.75 -9.20
C VAL A 118 1.40 -7.91 -8.52
N VAL A 119 2.29 -7.56 -7.61
CA VAL A 119 2.99 -8.51 -6.72
C VAL A 119 2.45 -8.29 -5.31
N VAL A 120 1.84 -9.31 -4.74
CA VAL A 120 1.22 -9.27 -3.42
C VAL A 120 2.06 -10.07 -2.44
N TYR A 121 2.58 -9.39 -1.44
CA TYR A 121 3.30 -10.01 -0.33
C TYR A 121 2.35 -10.28 0.84
N TYR A 122 2.32 -11.51 1.32
CA TYR A 122 1.46 -11.92 2.43
C TYR A 122 2.16 -12.88 3.38
N ASP A 123 1.80 -12.79 4.64
CA ASP A 123 2.33 -13.64 5.69
C ASP A 123 1.39 -14.82 6.03
N HIS A 124 1.73 -15.59 7.06
CA HIS A 124 0.98 -16.77 7.47
C HIS A 124 -0.45 -16.46 7.93
N THR A 125 -0.75 -15.24 8.36
CA THR A 125 -2.10 -14.88 8.83
C THR A 125 -3.10 -14.84 7.68
N PHE A 126 -2.62 -14.55 6.48
CA PHE A 126 -3.44 -14.54 5.25
C PHE A 126 -3.70 -15.93 4.67
N THR A 127 -3.07 -16.97 5.20
CA THR A 127 -3.37 -18.37 4.85
C THR A 127 -4.56 -18.94 5.61
N TRP A 128 -5.10 -18.20 6.57
CA TRP A 128 -6.27 -18.63 7.34
C TRP A 128 -7.56 -18.40 6.56
N GLU A 129 -8.52 -19.30 6.78
CA GLU A 129 -9.85 -19.16 6.20
C GLU A 129 -10.55 -17.91 6.75
N SER A 130 -11.22 -17.20 5.86
CA SER A 130 -12.09 -16.11 6.29
C SER A 130 -13.28 -16.73 7.01
N GLY A 131 -13.64 -16.27 8.21
CA GLY A 131 -14.63 -16.90 9.10
C GLY A 131 -16.05 -17.09 8.54
N SER A 132 -16.27 -16.83 7.26
CA SER A 132 -17.54 -17.02 6.54
C SER A 132 -17.41 -17.87 5.26
N SER A 133 -16.23 -18.32 4.91
CA SER A 133 -15.98 -19.15 3.71
C SER A 133 -14.75 -20.04 3.89
N THR A 134 -14.61 -21.07 3.06
CA THR A 134 -13.40 -21.90 2.94
C THR A 134 -12.26 -21.18 2.18
N GLU A 135 -12.50 -19.95 1.71
CA GLU A 135 -11.54 -19.13 0.96
C GLU A 135 -10.61 -18.43 1.96
N THR A 136 -9.30 -18.50 1.73
CA THR A 136 -8.32 -17.80 2.54
C THR A 136 -8.30 -16.30 2.22
N TYR A 137 -7.73 -15.49 3.10
CA TYR A 137 -7.55 -14.06 2.80
C TYR A 137 -6.67 -13.83 1.57
N ALA A 138 -5.66 -14.67 1.35
CA ALA A 138 -4.82 -14.61 0.16
C ALA A 138 -5.64 -14.92 -1.12
N ASP A 139 -6.52 -15.94 -1.08
CA ASP A 139 -7.39 -16.28 -2.20
C ASP A 139 -8.35 -15.15 -2.54
N ILE A 140 -8.90 -14.48 -1.53
CA ILE A 140 -9.77 -13.30 -1.73
C ILE A 140 -9.03 -12.20 -2.48
N ILE A 141 -7.79 -11.88 -2.06
CA ILE A 141 -6.99 -10.83 -2.71
C ILE A 141 -6.73 -11.20 -4.17
N GLU A 142 -6.24 -12.43 -4.40
CA GLU A 142 -5.92 -12.90 -5.74
C GLU A 142 -7.14 -12.87 -6.66
N ARG A 143 -8.27 -13.41 -6.19
CA ARG A 143 -9.53 -13.46 -6.95
C ARG A 143 -10.01 -12.06 -7.32
N VAL A 144 -10.11 -11.16 -6.35
CA VAL A 144 -10.66 -9.81 -6.58
C VAL A 144 -9.80 -9.02 -7.56
N PHE A 145 -8.47 -9.10 -7.48
CA PHE A 145 -7.61 -8.47 -8.47
C PHE A 145 -7.79 -9.08 -9.86
N LYS A 146 -7.84 -10.43 -9.98
CA LYS A 146 -8.07 -11.11 -11.27
C LYS A 146 -9.41 -10.74 -11.89
N GLU A 147 -10.49 -10.67 -11.10
CA GLU A 147 -11.81 -10.23 -11.54
C GLU A 147 -11.81 -8.79 -12.09
N ASN A 148 -10.88 -7.95 -11.61
CA ASN A 148 -10.70 -6.57 -12.07
C ASN A 148 -9.64 -6.42 -13.18
N GLY A 149 -9.18 -7.54 -13.77
CA GLY A 149 -8.29 -7.56 -14.92
C GLY A 149 -6.81 -7.33 -14.60
N TYR A 150 -6.39 -7.67 -13.39
CA TYR A 150 -4.98 -7.64 -12.98
C TYR A 150 -4.34 -9.02 -13.13
N LYS A 151 -3.05 -9.02 -13.48
CA LYS A 151 -2.21 -10.20 -13.39
C LYS A 151 -1.52 -10.19 -12.03
N VAL A 152 -1.79 -11.23 -11.24
CA VAL A 152 -1.39 -11.28 -9.83
C VAL A 152 -0.27 -12.30 -9.63
N THR A 153 0.79 -11.90 -8.96
CA THR A 153 1.84 -12.77 -8.43
C THR A 153 1.75 -12.74 -6.91
N MET A 154 1.42 -13.89 -6.32
CA MET A 154 1.32 -14.04 -4.87
C MET A 154 2.66 -14.51 -4.30
N VAL A 155 3.21 -13.77 -3.33
CA VAL A 155 4.51 -14.06 -2.71
C VAL A 155 4.30 -14.29 -1.21
N TYR A 156 4.45 -15.54 -0.79
CA TYR A 156 4.41 -15.90 0.62
C TYR A 156 5.75 -15.54 1.28
N VAL A 157 5.71 -14.68 2.29
CA VAL A 157 6.90 -14.22 3.01
C VAL A 157 7.14 -14.95 4.34
N GLY A 158 6.30 -15.94 4.66
CA GLY A 158 6.44 -16.72 5.88
C GLY A 158 5.89 -16.02 7.11
N GLN A 159 6.39 -16.45 8.28
CA GLN A 159 6.03 -15.84 9.53
C GLN A 159 6.79 -14.53 9.72
N ALA A 160 6.09 -13.49 10.18
CA ALA A 160 6.74 -12.22 10.48
C ALA A 160 7.89 -12.43 11.49
N PRO A 161 9.06 -11.81 11.27
CA PRO A 161 10.17 -11.91 12.21
C PRO A 161 9.75 -11.40 13.59
N LYS A 162 10.30 -12.01 14.65
CA LYS A 162 10.06 -11.56 16.02
C LYS A 162 10.38 -10.08 16.17
N HIS A 163 9.67 -9.37 17.01
CA HIS A 163 9.85 -7.93 17.23
C HIS A 163 11.30 -7.51 17.43
N GLU A 164 12.07 -8.33 18.15
CA GLU A 164 13.49 -8.11 18.45
C GLU A 164 14.37 -8.02 17.19
N TRP A 165 13.97 -8.67 16.09
CA TRP A 165 14.75 -8.71 14.85
C TRP A 165 14.37 -7.57 13.87
N LYS A 166 13.23 -6.92 14.08
CA LYS A 166 12.79 -5.79 13.24
C LYS A 166 13.64 -4.52 13.45
N HIS A 167 14.44 -4.49 14.51
CA HIS A 167 15.31 -3.35 14.84
C HIS A 167 16.75 -3.51 14.36
N LEU A 168 17.13 -4.69 13.86
CA LEU A 168 18.52 -5.01 13.53
C LEU A 168 18.85 -4.85 12.04
N ASN A 169 17.87 -4.57 11.21
CA ASN A 169 17.97 -4.33 9.79
C ASN A 169 17.39 -2.94 9.47
#